data_0d42265240c9a057bdba6c281966c60a
#
_entry.id   0d42265240c9a057bdba6c281966c60a
#
_cell.length_a   1.000
_cell.length_b   1.000
_cell.length_c   1.000
_cell.angle_alpha   90.00
_cell.angle_beta   90.00
_cell.angle_gamma   90.00
#
_symmetry.space_group_name_H-M   'P 1'
#
loop_
_entity.id
_entity.type
_entity.pdbx_description
1 polymer ?
#
loop_
_entity_poly.entity_id
_entity_poly.type
_entity_poly.pdbx_seq_one_letter_code
_entity_poly.pdbx_strand_id
1 'polypeptide(L)'
;MSDFATISTTNLLAFKNNNRLQDVVSKKQEIIDSIAQFYNLTPSKILFVGFSSFAMAKFPNPISITCIGDDVKEYLTTQKIKYTYIPEIELINYRKQFDAVVAVDEYFTYADSDQTQKDLVAQICDLATDYVITTLRDYKNQDYKDREFSQPSIVRNADESIVFLESHSWSQKDRNSWLSTIYAIDQQKRSMETYGNFARRTMYFKQLANFSSVAGAQDFMVHKNLMYKGLIKKNYEHVITITFN
;
A
#
# COMPACT_ATOMS: atom_id res chain seq x y z
N MET A 1 -6.62 15.39 -2.42
CA MET A 1 -6.32 14.17 -1.66
C MET A 1 -6.56 12.99 -2.59
N SER A 2 -5.63 12.04 -2.64
CA SER A 2 -5.91 10.78 -3.33
C SER A 2 -7.02 10.07 -2.56
N ASP A 3 -7.98 9.50 -3.27
CA ASP A 3 -9.04 8.72 -2.66
C ASP A 3 -8.49 7.33 -2.31
N PHE A 4 -7.92 7.20 -1.11
CA PHE A 4 -7.35 5.94 -0.63
C PHE A 4 -8.38 4.82 -0.51
N ALA A 5 -9.65 5.14 -0.32
CA ALA A 5 -10.72 4.15 -0.35
C ALA A 5 -10.86 3.54 -1.75
N THR A 6 -10.79 4.35 -2.80
CA THR A 6 -10.78 3.87 -4.19
C THR A 6 -9.55 3.03 -4.51
N ILE A 7 -8.36 3.43 -4.04
CA ILE A 7 -7.14 2.63 -4.16
C ILE A 7 -7.33 1.26 -3.49
N SER A 8 -7.87 1.25 -2.28
CA SER A 8 -8.14 0.01 -1.53
C SER A 8 -9.12 -0.90 -2.25
N THR A 9 -10.22 -0.37 -2.78
CA THR A 9 -11.18 -1.12 -3.60
C THR A 9 -10.53 -1.70 -4.84
N THR A 10 -9.70 -0.93 -5.52
CA THR A 10 -8.97 -1.39 -6.71
C THR A 10 -7.99 -2.51 -6.39
N ASN A 11 -7.26 -2.39 -5.29
CA ASN A 11 -6.36 -3.44 -4.81
C ASN A 11 -7.11 -4.73 -4.44
N LEU A 12 -8.30 -4.61 -3.84
CA LEU A 12 -9.16 -5.75 -3.55
C LEU A 12 -9.64 -6.44 -4.83
N LEU A 13 -10.09 -5.69 -5.83
CA LEU A 13 -10.53 -6.24 -7.12
C LEU A 13 -9.39 -6.97 -7.82
N ALA A 14 -8.22 -6.35 -7.89
CA ALA A 14 -7.02 -6.97 -8.44
C ALA A 14 -6.65 -8.25 -7.67
N PHE A 15 -6.77 -8.25 -6.35
CA PHE A 15 -6.53 -9.41 -5.50
C PHE A 15 -7.51 -10.55 -5.75
N LYS A 16 -8.81 -10.27 -5.74
CA LYS A 16 -9.86 -11.30 -5.99
C LYS A 16 -9.67 -12.01 -7.32
N ASN A 17 -9.14 -11.29 -8.29
CA ASN A 17 -9.18 -11.67 -9.68
C ASN A 17 -7.83 -12.10 -10.27
N ASN A 18 -6.78 -12.18 -9.46
CA ASN A 18 -5.45 -12.48 -9.97
C ASN A 18 -4.66 -13.44 -9.07
N ASN A 19 -4.54 -14.69 -9.49
CA ASN A 19 -3.77 -15.70 -8.75
C ASN A 19 -2.30 -15.28 -8.51
N ARG A 20 -1.68 -14.55 -9.43
CA ARG A 20 -0.32 -14.01 -9.27
C ARG A 20 -0.26 -12.95 -8.17
N LEU A 21 -1.31 -12.14 -8.07
CA LEU A 21 -1.41 -11.15 -7.01
C LEU A 21 -1.56 -11.83 -5.65
N GLN A 22 -2.28 -12.95 -5.60
CA GLN A 22 -2.39 -13.76 -4.37
C GLN A 22 -1.03 -14.28 -3.92
N ASP A 23 -0.16 -14.74 -4.84
CA ASP A 23 1.20 -15.17 -4.50
C ASP A 23 2.06 -14.01 -3.96
N VAL A 24 1.97 -12.84 -4.60
CA VAL A 24 2.68 -11.62 -4.14
C VAL A 24 2.18 -11.20 -2.77
N VAL A 25 0.87 -11.26 -2.56
CA VAL A 25 0.20 -10.95 -1.30
C VAL A 25 0.64 -11.90 -0.19
N SER A 26 0.69 -13.21 -0.46
CA SER A 26 1.13 -14.20 0.51
C SER A 26 2.58 -13.95 0.96
N LYS A 27 3.46 -13.57 0.03
CA LYS A 27 4.84 -13.21 0.36
C LYS A 27 4.93 -11.92 1.19
N LYS A 28 4.13 -10.91 0.86
CA LYS A 28 4.04 -9.68 1.68
C LYS A 28 3.59 -10.02 3.09
N GLN A 29 2.62 -10.90 3.22
CA GLN A 29 2.14 -11.38 4.50
C GLN A 29 3.25 -12.03 5.32
N GLU A 30 3.97 -13.01 4.75
CA GLU A 30 5.10 -13.68 5.41
C GLU A 30 6.15 -12.67 5.91
N ILE A 31 6.43 -11.63 5.14
CA ILE A 31 7.39 -10.58 5.49
C ILE A 31 6.92 -9.79 6.71
N ILE A 32 5.65 -9.42 6.77
CA ILE A 32 5.15 -8.63 7.90
C ILE A 32 4.94 -9.48 9.13
N ASP A 33 4.51 -10.71 8.97
CA ASP A 33 4.47 -11.66 10.08
C ASP A 33 5.88 -11.82 10.70
N SER A 34 6.91 -11.89 9.84
CA SER A 34 8.31 -11.93 10.28
C SER A 34 8.73 -10.66 11.02
N ILE A 35 8.32 -9.48 10.55
CA ILE A 35 8.61 -8.22 11.23
C ILE A 35 7.82 -8.11 12.54
N ALA A 36 6.55 -8.45 12.52
CA ALA A 36 5.71 -8.46 13.72
C ALA A 36 6.32 -9.38 14.79
N GLN A 37 6.79 -10.56 14.39
CA GLN A 37 7.47 -11.50 15.27
C GLN A 37 8.82 -10.94 15.77
N PHE A 38 9.63 -10.34 14.91
CA PHE A 38 10.94 -9.78 15.26
C PHE A 38 10.81 -8.67 16.30
N TYR A 39 9.82 -7.78 16.16
CA TYR A 39 9.59 -6.70 17.11
C TYR A 39 8.66 -7.10 18.27
N ASN A 40 8.33 -8.40 18.37
CA ASN A 40 7.39 -8.92 19.39
C ASN A 40 6.12 -8.06 19.47
N LEU A 41 5.62 -7.67 18.29
CA LEU A 41 4.36 -6.94 18.16
C LEU A 41 3.24 -7.87 18.63
N THR A 42 3.04 -7.95 19.93
CA THR A 42 1.82 -8.52 20.50
C THR A 42 0.71 -7.52 20.19
N PRO A 43 -0.17 -7.87 19.27
CA PRO A 43 -0.94 -6.87 18.53
C PRO A 43 -2.17 -6.41 19.27
N SER A 44 -2.01 -5.75 20.40
CA SER A 44 -3.16 -5.14 21.05
C SER A 44 -3.68 -3.93 20.27
N LYS A 45 -2.81 -3.23 19.52
CA LYS A 45 -3.16 -1.96 18.88
C LYS A 45 -2.42 -1.74 17.56
N ILE A 46 -2.76 -2.51 16.53
CA ILE A 46 -2.22 -2.32 15.17
C ILE A 46 -3.25 -1.61 14.29
N LEU A 47 -2.80 -0.58 13.58
CA LEU A 47 -3.57 0.08 12.53
C LEU A 47 -3.04 -0.31 11.15
N PHE A 48 -3.92 -0.78 10.29
CA PHE A 48 -3.65 -0.96 8.86
C PHE A 48 -4.19 0.21 8.06
N VAL A 49 -3.36 0.76 7.17
CA VAL A 49 -3.74 1.86 6.29
C VAL A 49 -3.98 1.31 4.89
N GLY A 50 -5.23 1.37 4.46
CA GLY A 50 -5.66 0.83 3.18
C GLY A 50 -5.82 -0.69 3.18
N PHE A 51 -6.46 -1.20 2.12
CA PHE A 51 -6.46 -2.62 1.83
C PHE A 51 -5.09 -2.99 1.28
N SER A 52 -4.26 -3.40 2.17
CA SER A 52 -3.07 -4.16 1.82
C SER A 52 -3.37 -5.63 2.08
N SER A 53 -2.53 -6.50 1.56
CA SER A 53 -2.56 -7.95 1.79
C SER A 53 -2.70 -8.36 3.27
N PHE A 54 -2.55 -7.44 4.19
CA PHE A 54 -2.57 -7.65 5.64
C PHE A 54 -3.96 -7.77 6.24
N ALA A 55 -4.97 -7.22 5.58
CA ALA A 55 -6.36 -7.48 5.94
C ALA A 55 -6.70 -8.99 5.94
N MET A 56 -5.84 -9.78 5.31
CA MET A 56 -5.91 -11.26 5.31
C MET A 56 -5.04 -11.90 6.38
N ALA A 57 -4.22 -11.13 7.09
CA ALA A 57 -3.40 -11.66 8.16
C ALA A 57 -4.28 -12.28 9.24
N LYS A 58 -3.91 -13.47 9.65
CA LYS A 58 -4.52 -14.15 10.80
C LYS A 58 -3.94 -13.55 12.09
N PHE A 59 -4.16 -12.25 12.30
CA PHE A 59 -3.83 -11.67 13.60
C PHE A 59 -4.74 -12.24 14.66
N PRO A 60 -4.19 -12.63 15.81
CA PRO A 60 -4.99 -13.22 16.89
C PRO A 60 -5.99 -12.23 17.50
N ASN A 61 -5.73 -10.94 17.38
CA ASN A 61 -6.57 -9.85 17.92
C ASN A 61 -7.31 -9.08 16.83
N PRO A 62 -8.40 -8.37 17.15
CA PRO A 62 -9.04 -7.46 16.22
C PRO A 62 -8.05 -6.40 15.75
N ILE A 63 -8.01 -6.16 14.44
CA ILE A 63 -7.21 -5.10 13.83
C ILE A 63 -8.00 -3.80 13.75
N SER A 64 -7.31 -2.67 13.76
CA SER A 64 -7.87 -1.41 13.30
C SER A 64 -7.53 -1.19 11.84
N ILE A 65 -8.44 -0.65 11.04
CA ILE A 65 -8.22 -0.40 9.62
C ILE A 65 -8.84 0.93 9.21
N THR A 66 -8.15 1.66 8.35
CA THR A 66 -8.59 2.94 7.79
C THR A 66 -8.41 2.97 6.28
N CYS A 67 -8.90 4.00 5.61
CA CYS A 67 -8.73 4.22 4.17
C CYS A 67 -9.28 3.07 3.31
N ILE A 68 -10.46 2.54 3.64
CA ILE A 68 -11.12 1.47 2.89
C ILE A 68 -12.55 1.82 2.51
N GLY A 69 -12.98 1.39 1.33
CA GLY A 69 -14.36 1.49 0.85
C GLY A 69 -15.28 0.38 1.36
N ASP A 70 -16.56 0.47 1.01
CA ASP A 70 -17.57 -0.48 1.46
C ASP A 70 -17.35 -1.88 0.88
N ASP A 71 -16.86 -2.00 -0.35
CA ASP A 71 -16.49 -3.29 -0.97
C ASP A 71 -15.44 -4.04 -0.15
N VAL A 72 -14.47 -3.32 0.41
CA VAL A 72 -13.42 -3.89 1.26
C VAL A 72 -14.01 -4.32 2.60
N LYS A 73 -14.88 -3.51 3.21
CA LYS A 73 -15.57 -3.84 4.46
C LYS A 73 -16.43 -5.10 4.31
N GLU A 74 -17.18 -5.20 3.20
CA GLU A 74 -17.96 -6.39 2.87
C GLU A 74 -17.07 -7.63 2.72
N TYR A 75 -15.95 -7.49 1.99
CA TYR A 75 -14.98 -8.57 1.85
C TYR A 75 -14.43 -9.04 3.20
N LEU A 76 -13.96 -8.13 4.06
CA LEU A 76 -13.43 -8.46 5.38
C LEU A 76 -14.47 -9.19 6.24
N THR A 77 -15.72 -8.73 6.20
CA THR A 77 -16.84 -9.35 6.91
C THR A 77 -17.11 -10.76 6.40
N THR A 78 -17.13 -10.95 5.08
CA THR A 78 -17.32 -12.27 4.44
C THR A 78 -16.19 -13.24 4.81
N GLN A 79 -14.96 -12.75 4.93
CA GLN A 79 -13.80 -13.54 5.38
C GLN A 79 -13.76 -13.75 6.91
N LYS A 80 -14.73 -13.25 7.65
CA LYS A 80 -14.83 -13.31 9.12
C LYS A 80 -13.62 -12.71 9.83
N ILE A 81 -12.98 -11.70 9.21
CA ILE A 81 -11.87 -10.96 9.82
C ILE A 81 -12.48 -9.97 10.83
N LYS A 82 -12.02 -10.04 12.07
CA LYS A 82 -12.43 -9.09 13.12
C LYS A 82 -11.65 -7.79 12.96
N TYR A 83 -12.35 -6.69 12.73
CA TYR A 83 -11.73 -5.39 12.58
C TYR A 83 -12.58 -4.27 13.17
N THR A 84 -11.92 -3.15 13.48
CA THR A 84 -12.54 -1.86 13.80
C THR A 84 -12.21 -0.90 12.68
N TYR A 85 -13.21 -0.40 11.97
CA TYR A 85 -13.01 0.64 10.96
C TYR A 85 -12.90 2.01 11.61
N ILE A 86 -11.88 2.76 11.21
CA ILE A 86 -11.66 4.15 11.64
C ILE A 86 -11.74 5.03 10.39
N PRO A 87 -12.72 5.94 10.28
CA PRO A 87 -12.77 6.91 9.20
C PRO A 87 -11.51 7.78 9.14
N GLU A 88 -11.02 8.08 7.96
CA GLU A 88 -9.79 8.87 7.77
C GLU A 88 -9.84 10.23 8.50
N ILE A 89 -11.00 10.88 8.51
CA ILE A 89 -11.22 12.16 9.19
C ILE A 89 -11.07 12.07 10.72
N GLU A 90 -11.26 10.88 11.27
CA GLU A 90 -11.17 10.64 12.71
C GLU A 90 -9.74 10.30 13.17
N LEU A 91 -8.80 10.04 12.25
CA LEU A 91 -7.44 9.63 12.59
C LEU A 91 -6.73 10.64 13.50
N ILE A 92 -7.06 11.92 13.38
CA ILE A 92 -6.52 12.98 14.25
C ILE A 92 -6.77 12.72 15.74
N ASN A 93 -7.83 11.99 16.07
CA ASN A 93 -8.20 11.64 17.45
C ASN A 93 -7.37 10.47 18.00
N TYR A 94 -6.59 9.80 17.15
CA TYR A 94 -5.85 8.57 17.49
C TYR A 94 -4.33 8.79 17.57
N ARG A 95 -3.89 10.03 17.80
CA ARG A 95 -2.47 10.36 17.92
C ARG A 95 -1.80 9.52 19.00
N LYS A 96 -0.67 8.87 18.65
CA LYS A 96 0.11 8.02 19.56
C LYS A 96 -0.72 6.96 20.30
N GLN A 97 -1.67 6.33 19.59
CA GLN A 97 -2.53 5.31 20.19
C GLN A 97 -2.30 3.89 19.65
N PHE A 98 -1.53 3.73 18.58
CA PHE A 98 -1.22 2.43 17.98
C PHE A 98 0.23 2.06 18.26
N ASP A 99 0.46 0.83 18.73
CA ASP A 99 1.82 0.30 18.92
C ASP A 99 2.51 0.21 17.56
N ALA A 100 1.77 -0.19 16.54
CA ALA A 100 2.27 -0.24 15.16
C ALA A 100 1.26 0.31 14.15
N VAL A 101 1.77 1.00 13.13
CA VAL A 101 1.01 1.41 11.95
C VAL A 101 1.63 0.76 10.72
N VAL A 102 0.81 0.07 9.92
CA VAL A 102 1.24 -0.62 8.71
C VAL A 102 0.69 0.12 7.49
N ALA A 103 1.57 0.80 6.76
CA ALA A 103 1.27 1.62 5.59
C ALA A 103 2.15 1.16 4.40
N VAL A 104 1.80 0.05 3.79
CA VAL A 104 2.57 -0.62 2.73
C VAL A 104 2.06 -0.26 1.33
N ASP A 105 2.51 -1.00 0.30
CA ASP A 105 2.16 -0.77 -1.10
C ASP A 105 2.54 0.63 -1.58
N GLU A 106 3.75 1.06 -1.14
CA GLU A 106 4.29 2.38 -1.47
C GLU A 106 3.34 3.54 -1.10
N TYR A 107 2.65 3.40 0.04
CA TYR A 107 1.63 4.34 0.50
C TYR A 107 2.07 5.82 0.40
N PHE A 108 3.31 6.12 0.78
CA PHE A 108 3.86 7.48 0.75
C PHE A 108 4.14 8.03 -0.65
N THR A 109 3.97 7.24 -1.71
CA THR A 109 4.08 7.73 -3.09
C THR A 109 2.76 8.29 -3.62
N TYR A 110 1.62 8.07 -2.96
CA TYR A 110 0.33 8.62 -3.34
C TYR A 110 0.21 10.09 -2.94
N ALA A 111 0.98 10.93 -3.64
CA ALA A 111 1.07 12.36 -3.39
C ALA A 111 1.35 13.09 -4.71
N ASP A 112 0.92 14.33 -4.81
CA ASP A 112 1.12 15.21 -5.96
C ASP A 112 2.33 16.14 -5.79
N SER A 113 2.80 16.31 -4.56
CA SER A 113 3.89 17.22 -4.21
C SER A 113 4.76 16.68 -3.06
N ASP A 114 5.95 17.23 -2.89
CA ASP A 114 6.84 16.91 -1.77
C ASP A 114 6.19 17.32 -0.42
N GLN A 115 5.41 18.40 -0.41
CA GLN A 115 4.71 18.82 0.80
C GLN A 115 3.64 17.79 1.20
N THR A 116 2.83 17.34 0.24
CA THR A 116 1.82 16.28 0.50
C THR A 116 2.48 14.99 0.99
N GLN A 117 3.64 14.61 0.43
CA GLN A 117 4.40 13.45 0.92
C GLN A 117 4.84 13.63 2.37
N LYS A 118 5.40 14.80 2.69
CA LYS A 118 5.83 15.14 4.05
C LYS A 118 4.68 15.08 5.04
N ASP A 119 3.53 15.62 4.66
CA ASP A 119 2.33 15.63 5.51
C ASP A 119 1.79 14.22 5.73
N LEU A 120 1.79 13.35 4.70
CA LEU A 120 1.43 11.94 4.83
C LEU A 120 2.36 11.19 5.79
N VAL A 121 3.68 11.38 5.67
CA VAL A 121 4.64 10.75 6.58
C VAL A 121 4.40 11.23 8.00
N ALA A 122 4.25 12.54 8.21
CA ALA A 122 4.01 13.11 9.53
C ALA A 122 2.71 12.57 10.15
N GLN A 123 1.63 12.50 9.37
CA GLN A 123 0.35 11.97 9.82
C GLN A 123 0.46 10.51 10.27
N ILE A 124 1.09 9.66 9.47
CA ILE A 124 1.24 8.23 9.77
C ILE A 124 2.16 8.01 10.99
N CYS A 125 3.28 8.74 11.04
CA CYS A 125 4.21 8.68 12.18
C CYS A 125 3.56 9.15 13.49
N ASP A 126 2.67 10.12 13.41
CA ASP A 126 1.97 10.66 14.59
C ASP A 126 0.95 9.68 15.20
N LEU A 127 0.50 8.67 14.45
CA LEU A 127 -0.41 7.64 14.94
C LEU A 127 0.30 6.55 15.76
N ALA A 128 1.58 6.27 15.44
CA ALA A 128 2.35 5.17 16.04
C ALA A 128 3.06 5.60 17.34
N THR A 129 3.06 4.71 18.35
CA THR A 129 3.92 4.84 19.55
C THR A 129 5.29 4.24 19.32
N ASP A 130 5.36 3.06 18.70
CA ASP A 130 6.58 2.28 18.59
C ASP A 130 7.09 2.17 17.16
N TYR A 131 6.23 1.75 16.20
CA TYR A 131 6.68 1.41 14.86
C TYR A 131 5.74 1.89 13.75
N VAL A 132 6.33 2.33 12.63
CA VAL A 132 5.66 2.35 11.33
C VAL A 132 6.35 1.34 10.42
N ILE A 133 5.58 0.45 9.81
CA ILE A 133 6.05 -0.50 8.80
C ILE A 133 5.54 -0.02 7.45
N THR A 134 6.43 0.19 6.50
CA THR A 134 6.09 0.61 5.15
C THR A 134 6.91 -0.11 4.10
N THR A 135 6.54 0.05 2.83
CA THR A 135 7.31 -0.48 1.70
C THR A 135 7.61 0.61 0.70
N LEU A 136 8.77 0.52 0.06
CA LEU A 136 9.22 1.50 -0.91
C LEU A 136 10.13 0.84 -1.96
N ARG A 137 10.01 1.25 -3.22
CA ARG A 137 10.93 0.85 -4.29
C ARG A 137 12.22 1.65 -4.24
N ASP A 138 13.30 1.05 -4.76
CA ASP A 138 14.53 1.79 -5.04
C ASP A 138 14.39 2.54 -6.38
N TYR A 139 13.98 3.79 -6.30
CA TYR A 139 13.81 4.65 -7.48
C TYR A 139 15.11 5.15 -8.09
N LYS A 140 16.29 4.97 -7.43
CA LYS A 140 17.57 5.45 -7.97
C LYS A 140 18.00 4.70 -9.21
N ASN A 141 17.63 3.42 -9.32
CA ASN A 141 18.06 2.54 -10.39
C ASN A 141 16.94 2.23 -11.39
N GLN A 142 15.90 3.05 -11.40
CA GLN A 142 14.78 2.83 -12.30
C GLN A 142 15.04 3.44 -13.67
N ASP A 143 14.92 2.62 -14.72
CA ASP A 143 14.84 3.10 -16.10
C ASP A 143 13.47 3.77 -16.29
N TYR A 144 13.45 5.08 -16.34
CA TYR A 144 12.23 5.83 -16.58
C TYR A 144 11.82 5.71 -18.04
N LYS A 145 10.66 5.15 -18.28
CA LYS A 145 9.99 5.17 -19.58
C LYS A 145 8.82 6.14 -19.51
N ASP A 146 8.56 6.83 -20.61
CA ASP A 146 7.44 7.79 -20.67
C ASP A 146 6.11 7.13 -20.29
N ARG A 147 5.97 5.86 -20.62
CA ARG A 147 4.82 5.04 -20.27
C ARG A 147 5.23 3.59 -20.01
N GLU A 148 4.80 3.06 -18.89
CA GLU A 148 4.98 1.66 -18.53
C GLU A 148 3.62 1.00 -18.29
N PHE A 149 3.54 -0.28 -18.62
CA PHE A 149 2.37 -1.09 -18.32
C PHE A 149 2.76 -2.26 -17.42
N SER A 150 1.90 -2.57 -16.46
CA SER A 150 2.00 -3.82 -15.72
C SER A 150 1.80 -5.00 -16.67
N GLN A 151 2.20 -6.20 -16.26
CA GLN A 151 1.76 -7.39 -16.97
C GLN A 151 0.24 -7.51 -16.81
N PRO A 152 -0.50 -7.71 -17.91
CA PRO A 152 -1.93 -7.95 -17.84
C PRO A 152 -2.21 -9.15 -16.93
N SER A 153 -3.16 -9.01 -16.04
CA SER A 153 -3.71 -10.13 -15.31
C SER A 153 -5.08 -10.47 -15.86
N ILE A 154 -5.25 -11.71 -16.25
CA ILE A 154 -6.47 -12.19 -16.89
C ILE A 154 -7.23 -13.03 -15.88
N VAL A 155 -8.45 -12.61 -15.61
CA VAL A 155 -9.42 -13.38 -14.84
C VAL A 155 -10.35 -14.07 -15.82
N ARG A 156 -10.47 -15.37 -15.70
CA ARG A 156 -11.41 -16.16 -16.47
C ARG A 156 -12.33 -16.91 -15.51
N ASN A 157 -13.56 -16.49 -15.44
CA ASN A 157 -14.66 -17.25 -14.87
C ASN A 157 -15.48 -17.82 -16.04
N ALA A 158 -16.43 -18.72 -15.76
CA ALA A 158 -17.27 -19.33 -16.80
C ALA A 158 -18.00 -18.30 -17.67
N ASP A 159 -18.36 -17.16 -17.07
CA ASP A 159 -19.18 -16.12 -17.69
C ASP A 159 -18.47 -14.77 -17.84
N GLU A 160 -17.19 -14.66 -17.46
CA GLU A 160 -16.46 -13.37 -17.50
C GLU A 160 -15.00 -13.58 -17.89
N SER A 161 -14.50 -12.73 -18.76
CA SER A 161 -13.07 -12.63 -19.08
C SER A 161 -12.64 -11.17 -18.93
N ILE A 162 -12.10 -10.84 -17.75
CA ILE A 162 -11.65 -9.48 -17.42
C ILE A 162 -10.12 -9.43 -17.42
N VAL A 163 -9.57 -8.47 -18.14
CA VAL A 163 -8.14 -8.17 -18.14
C VAL A 163 -7.92 -6.91 -17.30
N PHE A 164 -7.16 -7.04 -16.22
CA PHE A 164 -6.69 -5.88 -15.46
C PHE A 164 -5.32 -5.45 -15.98
N LEU A 165 -5.17 -4.16 -16.20
CA LEU A 165 -3.93 -3.54 -16.67
C LEU A 165 -3.70 -2.24 -15.91
N GLU A 166 -2.55 -2.12 -15.28
CA GLU A 166 -2.10 -0.85 -14.72
C GLU A 166 -1.13 -0.16 -15.68
N SER A 167 -1.32 1.12 -15.93
CA SER A 167 -0.37 1.96 -16.66
C SER A 167 0.22 3.04 -15.75
N HIS A 168 1.52 3.25 -15.89
CA HIS A 168 2.25 4.34 -15.27
C HIS A 168 2.67 5.31 -16.36
N SER A 169 2.17 6.54 -16.31
CA SER A 169 2.55 7.62 -17.23
C SER A 169 3.40 8.64 -16.47
N TRP A 170 4.70 8.64 -16.75
CA TRP A 170 5.66 9.52 -16.09
C TRP A 170 5.58 10.94 -16.65
N SER A 171 5.73 11.93 -15.77
CA SER A 171 5.81 13.33 -16.18
C SER A 171 7.13 13.57 -16.94
N GLN A 172 7.03 14.14 -18.12
CA GLN A 172 8.22 14.54 -18.88
C GLN A 172 8.92 15.77 -18.29
N LYS A 173 8.19 16.61 -17.55
CA LYS A 173 8.73 17.81 -16.90
C LYS A 173 9.39 17.51 -15.57
N ASP A 174 8.78 16.59 -14.81
CA ASP A 174 9.24 16.19 -13.50
C ASP A 174 9.25 14.65 -13.44
N ARG A 175 10.42 14.07 -13.67
CA ARG A 175 10.62 12.60 -13.63
C ARG A 175 10.36 11.98 -12.25
N ASN A 176 10.05 12.80 -11.25
CA ASN A 176 9.69 12.34 -9.92
C ASN A 176 8.19 12.09 -9.75
N SER A 177 7.37 12.40 -10.74
CA SER A 177 5.93 12.21 -10.66
C SER A 177 5.38 11.39 -11.82
N TRP A 178 4.34 10.62 -11.54
CA TRP A 178 3.60 9.84 -12.55
C TRP A 178 2.14 9.72 -12.20
N LEU A 179 1.37 9.38 -13.23
CA LEU A 179 -0.03 9.02 -13.10
C LEU A 179 -0.17 7.50 -13.20
N SER A 180 -0.74 6.89 -12.19
CA SER A 180 -1.07 5.48 -12.17
C SER A 180 -2.54 5.31 -12.54
N THR A 181 -2.82 4.58 -13.61
CA THR A 181 -4.19 4.34 -14.08
C THR A 181 -4.44 2.84 -14.16
N ILE A 182 -5.54 2.38 -13.58
CA ILE A 182 -5.94 0.98 -13.61
C ILE A 182 -7.15 0.82 -14.50
N TYR A 183 -7.04 -0.12 -15.43
CA TYR A 183 -8.07 -0.47 -16.39
C TYR A 183 -8.58 -1.87 -16.13
N ALA A 184 -9.89 -2.06 -16.24
CA ALA A 184 -10.51 -3.37 -16.42
C ALA A 184 -11.13 -3.44 -17.81
N ILE A 185 -10.71 -4.45 -18.56
CA ILE A 185 -11.16 -4.69 -19.92
C ILE A 185 -12.00 -5.96 -19.92
N ASP A 186 -13.31 -5.81 -20.07
CA ASP A 186 -14.22 -6.94 -20.26
C ASP A 186 -14.18 -7.38 -21.73
N GLN A 187 -13.58 -8.53 -21.97
CA GLN A 187 -13.40 -9.06 -23.34
C GLN A 187 -14.72 -9.53 -23.96
N GLN A 188 -15.68 -9.95 -23.16
CA GLN A 188 -16.98 -10.42 -23.66
C GLN A 188 -17.88 -9.23 -24.02
N LYS A 189 -17.98 -8.26 -23.11
CA LYS A 189 -18.74 -7.04 -23.36
C LYS A 189 -18.02 -6.05 -24.28
N ARG A 190 -16.73 -6.29 -24.58
CA ARG A 190 -15.86 -5.38 -25.34
C ARG A 190 -15.87 -3.96 -24.74
N SER A 191 -15.92 -3.86 -23.43
CA SER A 191 -15.92 -2.61 -22.69
C SER A 191 -14.62 -2.46 -21.90
N MET A 192 -14.22 -1.21 -21.69
CA MET A 192 -13.08 -0.84 -20.84
C MET A 192 -13.56 0.16 -19.80
N GLU A 193 -13.29 -0.14 -18.57
CA GLU A 193 -13.54 0.75 -17.43
C GLU A 193 -12.24 1.20 -16.80
N THR A 194 -12.19 2.44 -16.35
CA THR A 194 -11.05 2.99 -15.60
C THR A 194 -11.41 3.02 -14.13
N TYR A 195 -10.72 2.23 -13.33
CA TYR A 195 -11.01 2.11 -11.90
C TYR A 195 -10.28 3.14 -11.03
N GLY A 196 -9.35 3.88 -11.58
CA GLY A 196 -8.67 4.92 -10.83
C GLY A 196 -7.61 5.62 -11.65
N ASN A 197 -7.33 6.83 -11.24
CA ASN A 197 -6.33 7.71 -11.84
C ASN A 197 -5.63 8.44 -10.70
N PHE A 198 -4.49 7.92 -10.26
CA PHE A 198 -3.85 8.34 -9.04
C PHE A 198 -2.55 9.10 -9.35
N ALA A 199 -2.47 10.34 -8.89
CA ALA A 199 -1.20 11.06 -8.87
C ALA A 199 -0.25 10.40 -7.88
N ARG A 200 0.96 10.11 -8.34
CA ARG A 200 2.01 9.50 -7.53
C ARG A 200 3.32 10.27 -7.73
N ARG A 201 4.16 10.22 -6.71
CA ARG A 201 5.48 10.84 -6.70
C ARG A 201 6.52 9.92 -6.10
N THR A 202 7.73 9.91 -6.65
CA THR A 202 8.84 9.11 -6.09
C THR A 202 9.11 9.53 -4.65
N MET A 203 9.41 8.55 -3.82
CA MET A 203 9.92 8.74 -2.47
C MET A 203 11.27 8.02 -2.38
N TYR A 204 12.34 8.73 -2.09
CA TYR A 204 13.64 8.14 -1.87
C TYR A 204 13.83 7.75 -0.41
N PHE A 205 14.58 6.69 -0.13
CA PHE A 205 14.87 6.24 1.24
C PHE A 205 15.39 7.37 2.14
N LYS A 206 16.32 8.19 1.61
CA LYS A 206 16.85 9.34 2.35
C LYS A 206 15.79 10.40 2.63
N GLN A 207 14.88 10.62 1.70
CA GLN A 207 13.77 11.58 1.86
C GLN A 207 12.79 11.07 2.93
N LEU A 208 12.39 9.79 2.86
CA LEU A 208 11.54 9.19 3.86
C LEU A 208 12.18 9.23 5.25
N ALA A 209 13.47 8.89 5.36
CA ALA A 209 14.21 8.98 6.62
C ALA A 209 14.23 10.41 7.20
N ASN A 210 14.46 11.41 6.34
CA ASN A 210 14.41 12.82 6.77
C ASN A 210 13.02 13.24 7.25
N PHE A 211 11.97 12.88 6.52
CA PHE A 211 10.59 13.22 6.90
C PHE A 211 10.19 12.52 8.20
N SER A 212 10.57 11.25 8.36
CA SER A 212 10.32 10.49 9.59
C SER A 212 11.06 11.08 10.80
N SER A 213 12.33 11.49 10.61
CA SER A 213 13.12 12.16 11.66
C SER A 213 12.47 13.47 12.11
N VAL A 214 11.97 14.28 11.16
CA VAL A 214 11.21 15.51 11.47
C VAL A 214 9.91 15.19 12.23
N ALA A 215 9.31 14.03 11.97
CA ALA A 215 8.12 13.54 12.67
C ALA A 215 8.45 12.85 14.02
N GLY A 216 9.70 12.90 14.49
CA GLY A 216 10.12 12.40 15.79
C GLY A 216 10.62 10.95 15.79
N ALA A 217 10.88 10.34 14.63
CA ALA A 217 11.45 9.01 14.56
C ALA A 217 12.89 9.01 15.09
N GLN A 218 13.23 7.98 15.87
CA GLN A 218 14.56 7.77 16.45
C GLN A 218 15.45 6.93 15.54
N ASP A 219 14.87 5.94 14.83
CA ASP A 219 15.62 5.08 13.92
C ASP A 219 14.82 4.80 12.65
N PHE A 220 15.56 4.45 11.59
CA PHE A 220 15.06 4.14 10.25
C PHE A 220 15.83 2.97 9.67
N MET A 221 15.17 1.82 9.51
CA MET A 221 15.79 0.60 9.04
C MET A 221 15.20 0.13 7.71
N VAL A 222 16.08 -0.09 6.73
CA VAL A 222 15.73 -0.78 5.48
C VAL A 222 16.11 -2.24 5.58
N HIS A 223 15.14 -3.13 5.53
CA HIS A 223 15.36 -4.57 5.66
C HIS A 223 15.83 -5.16 4.33
N LYS A 224 17.14 -5.28 4.13
CA LYS A 224 17.77 -5.74 2.88
C LYS A 224 17.37 -7.15 2.46
N ASN A 225 17.04 -8.00 3.42
CA ASN A 225 16.67 -9.40 3.19
C ASN A 225 15.16 -9.61 3.02
N LEU A 226 14.37 -8.57 3.27
CA LEU A 226 12.92 -8.59 3.14
C LEU A 226 12.51 -7.77 1.91
N MET A 227 12.72 -8.34 0.76
CA MET A 227 12.36 -7.74 -0.51
C MET A 227 11.38 -8.65 -1.24
N TYR A 228 10.40 -8.07 -1.89
CA TYR A 228 9.54 -8.82 -2.80
C TYR A 228 9.52 -8.15 -4.17
N LYS A 229 9.33 -8.97 -5.18
CA LYS A 229 9.24 -8.51 -6.55
C LYS A 229 7.85 -7.96 -6.79
N GLY A 230 7.75 -6.64 -7.01
CA GLY A 230 6.49 -6.02 -7.40
C GLY A 230 5.92 -6.58 -8.71
N LEU A 231 4.71 -6.20 -9.07
CA LEU A 231 4.04 -6.62 -10.30
C LEU A 231 4.78 -6.16 -11.57
N ILE A 232 5.60 -5.10 -11.47
CA ILE A 232 6.44 -4.58 -12.54
C ILE A 232 7.81 -5.27 -12.50
N LYS A 233 8.20 -5.89 -13.58
CA LYS A 233 9.23 -6.93 -13.73
C LYS A 233 10.63 -6.66 -13.17
N LYS A 234 11.01 -5.44 -12.78
CA LYS A 234 12.40 -5.12 -12.38
C LYS A 234 12.54 -4.46 -11.01
N ASN A 235 11.45 -4.12 -10.35
CA ASN A 235 11.51 -3.33 -9.14
C ASN A 235 11.21 -4.18 -7.91
N TYR A 236 12.18 -4.21 -7.00
CA TYR A 236 11.99 -4.79 -5.67
C TYR A 236 11.45 -3.71 -4.73
N GLU A 237 10.41 -4.02 -4.00
CA GLU A 237 9.99 -3.22 -2.87
C GLU A 237 10.75 -3.65 -1.62
N HIS A 238 11.34 -2.69 -0.94
CA HIS A 238 12.02 -2.89 0.32
C HIS A 238 11.07 -2.64 1.46
N VAL A 239 11.14 -3.49 2.46
CA VAL A 239 10.43 -3.26 3.71
C VAL A 239 11.24 -2.32 4.58
N ILE A 240 10.57 -1.34 5.18
CA ILE A 240 11.16 -0.29 5.99
C ILE A 240 10.44 -0.25 7.32
N THR A 241 11.20 -0.16 8.39
CA THR A 241 10.68 0.10 9.73
C THR A 241 11.18 1.46 10.22
N ILE A 242 10.28 2.25 10.73
CA ILE A 242 10.54 3.54 11.38
C ILE A 242 10.18 3.37 12.85
N THR A 243 11.08 3.66 13.76
CA THR A 243 10.88 3.46 15.20
C THR A 243 10.86 4.79 15.96
N PHE A 244 10.12 4.81 17.08
CA PHE A 244 9.92 6.02 17.90
C PHE A 244 10.37 5.87 19.35
N ASN A 245 10.82 4.66 19.76
CA ASN A 245 11.33 4.35 21.09
C ASN A 245 12.71 3.71 21.02
#